data_51edbb3e0379285fb1990270dcfa6610
#
_entry.id   51edbb3e0379285fb1990270dcfa6610
#
_cell.length_a   1.000
_cell.length_b   1.000
_cell.length_c   1.000
_cell.angle_alpha   90.00
_cell.angle_beta   90.00
_cell.angle_gamma   90.00
#
_symmetry.space_group_name_H-M   'P 1'
#
loop_
_entity.id
_entity.type
_entity.pdbx_description
1 polymer ?
#
loop_
_entity_poly.entity_id
_entity_poly.type
_entity_poly.pdbx_seq_one_letter_code
_entity_poly.pdbx_strand_id
1 'polypeptide(L)'
;MIHIPVRLKAWVPGYRAKWRRRYAALLAALHEYAPRLDYGQEGETPWIKIKESGVQLFGFWTEPDNGEVYDLLRADLPADLPKEHFRLVKDYLTRYVYPHMRPDLKPDGFAPAQMFGFHGQHKDAIADLEDAGARAELVRAFRPRPDDVIVDCGVFLGFGEVRLSSELPHGHMYAIEADKDCYDLLARNLACNKIGNVTALHRAVWKEEGEMDLETGFAQANTLVREVYRGETTARVRTIALDHVVQQFGLSKVDMLSLTLNGAEVEALQGARDILTRFRPRIRLAGWYAREGRPIWQWTKADLESYGYRVFVGPRGNVMALP
;
A
#
# COMPACT_ATOMS: atom_id res chain seq x y z
N MET A 1 12.02 -28.86 -7.18
CA MET A 1 12.17 -28.79 -5.70
C MET A 1 10.91 -29.37 -5.06
N ILE A 2 11.03 -30.36 -4.18
CA ILE A 2 9.89 -30.95 -3.47
C ILE A 2 9.36 -29.87 -2.51
N HIS A 3 8.11 -29.44 -2.74
CA HIS A 3 7.46 -28.50 -1.82
C HIS A 3 7.15 -29.24 -0.51
N ILE A 4 7.95 -29.00 0.53
CA ILE A 4 7.70 -29.55 1.86
C ILE A 4 6.68 -28.63 2.54
N PRO A 5 5.48 -29.13 2.90
CA PRO A 5 4.47 -28.33 3.60
C PRO A 5 5.03 -27.68 4.87
N VAL A 6 4.62 -26.44 5.15
CA VAL A 6 5.10 -25.67 6.33
C VAL A 6 4.91 -26.44 7.64
N ARG A 7 3.82 -27.21 7.75
CA ARG A 7 3.57 -28.10 8.91
C ARG A 7 4.71 -29.07 9.20
N LEU A 8 5.33 -29.63 8.15
CA LEU A 8 6.48 -30.55 8.33
C LEU A 8 7.79 -29.80 8.61
N LYS A 9 7.92 -28.57 8.08
CA LYS A 9 9.10 -27.73 8.35
C LYS A 9 9.15 -27.25 9.82
N ALA A 10 8.01 -27.11 10.48
CA ALA A 10 7.95 -26.72 11.90
C ALA A 10 8.63 -27.72 12.86
N TRP A 11 8.83 -28.97 12.41
CA TRP A 11 9.53 -30.01 13.17
C TRP A 11 11.05 -30.02 12.97
N VAL A 12 11.56 -29.21 12.02
CA VAL A 12 13.02 -29.12 11.78
C VAL A 12 13.66 -28.26 12.87
N PRO A 13 14.66 -28.78 13.62
CA PRO A 13 15.35 -27.99 14.62
C PRO A 13 15.89 -26.67 14.05
N GLY A 14 15.67 -25.56 14.74
CA GLY A 14 16.09 -24.21 14.31
C GLY A 14 15.19 -23.53 13.27
N TYR A 15 14.30 -24.25 12.57
CA TYR A 15 13.39 -23.66 11.60
C TYR A 15 12.45 -22.63 12.26
N ARG A 16 11.84 -23.01 13.37
CA ARG A 16 10.95 -22.14 14.15
C ARG A 16 11.68 -20.90 14.67
N ALA A 17 12.92 -21.04 15.15
CA ALA A 17 13.72 -19.92 15.60
C ALA A 17 14.08 -18.94 14.47
N LYS A 18 14.34 -19.46 13.25
CA LYS A 18 14.56 -18.65 12.05
C LYS A 18 13.32 -17.83 11.71
N TRP A 19 12.13 -18.44 11.77
CA TRP A 19 10.87 -17.76 11.46
C TRP A 19 10.51 -16.72 12.53
N ARG A 20 10.68 -17.03 13.82
CA ARG A 20 10.51 -16.06 14.90
C ARG A 20 11.37 -14.81 14.68
N ARG A 21 12.65 -14.98 14.32
CA ARG A 21 13.53 -13.85 14.01
C ARG A 21 13.05 -13.07 12.80
N ARG A 22 12.59 -13.77 11.74
CA ARG A 22 12.06 -13.14 10.53
C ARG A 22 10.82 -12.31 10.79
N TYR A 23 9.96 -12.76 11.70
CA TYR A 23 8.68 -12.11 12.02
C TYR A 23 8.70 -11.37 13.36
N ALA A 24 9.87 -11.10 13.93
CA ALA A 24 9.98 -10.47 15.25
C ALA A 24 9.24 -9.12 15.33
N ALA A 25 9.38 -8.29 14.29
CA ALA A 25 8.68 -7.00 14.22
C ALA A 25 7.16 -7.17 14.13
N LEU A 26 6.69 -8.15 13.35
CA LEU A 26 5.26 -8.47 13.26
C LEU A 26 4.73 -8.97 14.62
N LEU A 27 5.44 -9.89 15.28
CA LEU A 27 5.02 -10.42 16.57
C LEU A 27 4.94 -9.31 17.63
N ALA A 28 5.93 -8.42 17.68
CA ALA A 28 5.91 -7.26 18.57
C ALA A 28 4.69 -6.37 18.31
N ALA A 29 4.42 -6.02 17.04
CA ALA A 29 3.29 -5.21 16.67
C ALA A 29 1.95 -5.91 16.97
N LEU A 30 1.83 -7.23 16.72
CA LEU A 30 0.63 -7.99 17.04
C LEU A 30 0.34 -7.99 18.55
N HIS A 31 1.36 -8.20 19.39
CA HIS A 31 1.20 -8.14 20.85
C HIS A 31 0.80 -6.76 21.35
N GLU A 32 1.25 -5.70 20.69
CA GLU A 32 0.90 -4.33 21.04
C GLU A 32 -0.52 -3.95 20.60
N TYR A 33 -0.90 -4.31 19.39
CA TYR A 33 -2.13 -3.78 18.76
C TYR A 33 -3.32 -4.75 18.74
N ALA A 34 -3.11 -6.07 18.62
CA ALA A 34 -4.23 -7.00 18.54
C ALA A 34 -5.16 -6.97 19.79
N PRO A 35 -4.66 -6.82 21.02
CA PRO A 35 -5.52 -6.69 22.21
C PRO A 35 -6.42 -5.44 22.23
N ARG A 36 -6.10 -4.44 21.38
CA ARG A 36 -6.88 -3.20 21.25
C ARG A 36 -8.00 -3.29 20.22
N LEU A 37 -8.22 -4.47 19.64
CA LEU A 37 -9.20 -4.70 18.58
C LEU A 37 -10.35 -5.56 19.09
N ASP A 38 -11.55 -5.26 18.57
CA ASP A 38 -12.67 -6.20 18.55
C ASP A 38 -12.74 -6.83 17.16
N TYR A 39 -13.23 -8.05 17.08
CA TYR A 39 -13.26 -8.87 15.88
C TYR A 39 -14.71 -9.29 15.58
N GLY A 40 -15.08 -9.29 14.32
CA GLY A 40 -16.38 -9.79 13.89
C GLY A 40 -16.49 -9.92 12.38
N GLN A 41 -17.71 -10.18 11.91
CA GLN A 41 -18.04 -10.28 10.49
C GLN A 41 -19.43 -9.75 10.21
N GLU A 42 -19.66 -9.29 8.97
CA GLU A 42 -20.98 -8.99 8.43
C GLU A 42 -21.14 -9.75 7.11
N GLY A 43 -22.05 -10.72 7.10
CA GLY A 43 -22.12 -11.72 6.04
C GLY A 43 -20.80 -12.48 5.95
N GLU A 44 -20.16 -12.45 4.79
CA GLU A 44 -18.86 -13.08 4.55
C GLU A 44 -17.67 -12.12 4.73
N THR A 45 -17.90 -10.86 5.10
CA THR A 45 -16.85 -9.85 5.21
C THR A 45 -16.38 -9.69 6.65
N PRO A 46 -15.12 -10.02 6.98
CA PRO A 46 -14.57 -9.82 8.31
C PRO A 46 -14.30 -8.33 8.57
N TRP A 47 -14.41 -7.96 9.83
CA TRP A 47 -14.04 -6.63 10.29
C TRP A 47 -13.26 -6.66 11.60
N ILE A 48 -12.50 -5.60 11.82
CA ILE A 48 -11.92 -5.24 13.11
C ILE A 48 -12.43 -3.88 13.53
N LYS A 49 -12.55 -3.65 14.84
CA LYS A 49 -12.88 -2.34 15.40
C LYS A 49 -11.85 -1.94 16.44
N ILE A 50 -11.30 -0.75 16.30
CA ILE A 50 -10.32 -0.20 17.24
C ILE A 50 -11.09 0.30 18.47
N LYS A 51 -10.85 -0.31 19.63
CA LYS A 51 -11.58 -0.05 20.89
C LYS A 51 -11.51 1.41 21.32
N GLU A 52 -10.34 2.04 21.15
CA GLU A 52 -10.07 3.40 21.63
C GLU A 52 -10.77 4.48 20.77
N SER A 53 -10.76 4.32 19.45
CA SER A 53 -11.29 5.33 18.51
C SER A 53 -12.68 4.99 17.95
N GLY A 54 -13.11 3.73 18.05
CA GLY A 54 -14.33 3.23 17.43
C GLY A 54 -14.24 3.03 15.91
N VAL A 55 -13.07 3.31 15.29
CA VAL A 55 -12.85 3.09 13.86
C VAL A 55 -13.04 1.62 13.53
N GLN A 56 -13.85 1.33 12.52
CA GLN A 56 -14.14 -0.03 12.04
C GLN A 56 -13.57 -0.21 10.63
N LEU A 57 -12.87 -1.32 10.42
CA LEU A 57 -12.21 -1.63 9.16
C LEU A 57 -12.64 -3.01 8.67
N PHE A 58 -13.13 -3.06 7.44
CA PHE A 58 -13.52 -4.28 6.74
C PHE A 58 -12.39 -4.72 5.80
N GLY A 59 -12.18 -6.01 5.67
CA GLY A 59 -11.14 -6.53 4.80
C GLY A 59 -11.39 -7.97 4.37
N PHE A 60 -10.33 -8.65 3.96
CA PHE A 60 -10.40 -10.03 3.50
C PHE A 60 -10.11 -11.03 4.62
N TRP A 61 -10.67 -12.22 4.50
CA TRP A 61 -10.31 -13.38 5.32
C TRP A 61 -8.82 -13.75 5.14
N THR A 62 -8.31 -14.46 6.11
CA THR A 62 -6.95 -15.03 6.01
C THR A 62 -6.87 -16.04 4.87
N GLU A 63 -6.01 -15.75 3.91
CA GLU A 63 -5.67 -16.66 2.80
C GLU A 63 -4.82 -17.85 3.30
N PRO A 64 -4.75 -18.95 2.52
CA PRO A 64 -3.97 -20.13 2.89
C PRO A 64 -2.54 -19.82 3.31
N ASP A 65 -1.81 -19.00 2.55
CA ASP A 65 -0.41 -18.62 2.85
C ASP A 65 -0.28 -17.86 4.18
N ASN A 66 -1.20 -16.95 4.47
CA ASN A 66 -1.28 -16.25 5.74
C ASN A 66 -1.67 -17.20 6.87
N GLY A 67 -2.55 -18.16 6.59
CA GLY A 67 -2.92 -19.23 7.51
C GLY A 67 -1.75 -20.12 7.90
N GLU A 68 -0.89 -20.47 6.94
CA GLU A 68 0.35 -21.22 7.21
C GLU A 68 1.31 -20.44 8.11
N VAL A 69 1.47 -19.14 7.89
CA VAL A 69 2.29 -18.26 8.76
C VAL A 69 1.69 -18.18 10.16
N TYR A 70 0.37 -18.03 10.28
CA TYR A 70 -0.32 -18.06 11.56
C TYR A 70 -0.04 -19.36 12.31
N ASP A 71 -0.24 -20.52 11.67
CA ASP A 71 -0.04 -21.83 12.28
C ASP A 71 1.42 -22.03 12.75
N LEU A 72 2.39 -21.51 11.98
CA LEU A 72 3.80 -21.57 12.31
C LEU A 72 4.14 -20.74 13.57
N LEU A 73 3.52 -19.57 13.69
CA LEU A 73 3.76 -18.61 14.77
C LEU A 73 2.79 -18.78 15.96
N ARG A 74 1.81 -19.68 15.88
CA ARG A 74 0.66 -19.80 16.80
C ARG A 74 1.02 -19.69 18.29
N ALA A 75 2.12 -20.32 18.70
CA ALA A 75 2.54 -20.30 20.11
C ALA A 75 3.12 -18.94 20.57
N ASP A 76 3.39 -18.05 19.64
CA ASP A 76 3.99 -16.73 19.85
C ASP A 76 3.01 -15.59 19.53
N LEU A 77 1.79 -15.92 19.08
CA LEU A 77 0.75 -14.92 18.75
C LEU A 77 -0.07 -14.55 20.00
N PRO A 78 -0.70 -13.36 20.03
CA PRO A 78 -1.71 -13.02 21.03
C PRO A 78 -2.82 -14.08 21.09
N ALA A 79 -3.22 -14.47 22.32
CA ALA A 79 -4.16 -15.57 22.54
C ALA A 79 -5.56 -15.30 21.93
N ASP A 80 -5.95 -14.06 21.86
CA ASP A 80 -7.26 -13.55 21.40
C ASP A 80 -7.27 -13.16 19.93
N LEU A 81 -6.16 -13.32 19.19
CA LEU A 81 -6.14 -13.06 17.75
C LEU A 81 -6.75 -14.23 16.98
N PRO A 82 -7.96 -14.10 16.38
CA PRO A 82 -8.56 -15.18 15.60
C PRO A 82 -7.76 -15.44 14.32
N LYS A 83 -7.62 -16.71 13.95
CA LYS A 83 -6.88 -17.12 12.75
C LYS A 83 -7.43 -16.44 11.49
N GLU A 84 -8.75 -16.39 11.40
CA GLU A 84 -9.48 -15.84 10.26
C GLU A 84 -9.21 -14.36 10.06
N HIS A 85 -8.89 -13.61 11.13
CA HIS A 85 -8.61 -12.18 11.08
C HIS A 85 -7.12 -11.85 10.94
N PHE A 86 -6.25 -12.84 10.90
CA PHE A 86 -4.79 -12.64 10.89
C PHE A 86 -4.31 -11.76 9.74
N ARG A 87 -4.85 -11.97 8.53
CA ARG A 87 -4.54 -11.10 7.38
C ARG A 87 -5.04 -9.68 7.60
N LEU A 88 -6.30 -9.53 8.02
CA LEU A 88 -6.90 -8.22 8.24
C LEU A 88 -6.12 -7.40 9.28
N VAL A 89 -5.67 -8.04 10.38
CA VAL A 89 -4.83 -7.37 11.39
C VAL A 89 -3.45 -7.00 10.81
N LYS A 90 -2.85 -7.81 9.95
CA LYS A 90 -1.61 -7.46 9.25
C LYS A 90 -1.81 -6.24 8.34
N ASP A 91 -2.91 -6.20 7.57
CA ASP A 91 -3.24 -5.06 6.72
C ASP A 91 -3.51 -3.80 7.56
N TYR A 92 -4.19 -3.93 8.70
CA TYR A 92 -4.34 -2.86 9.68
C TYR A 92 -3.00 -2.31 10.17
N LEU A 93 -2.09 -3.18 10.60
CA LEU A 93 -0.78 -2.77 11.08
C LEU A 93 0.02 -2.02 10.01
N THR A 94 0.04 -2.53 8.78
CA THR A 94 0.89 -1.98 7.72
C THR A 94 0.32 -0.74 7.05
N ARG A 95 -1.00 -0.56 7.07
CA ARG A 95 -1.67 0.49 6.29
C ARG A 95 -2.39 1.51 7.14
N TYR A 96 -2.86 1.13 8.33
CA TYR A 96 -3.50 2.05 9.27
C TYR A 96 -2.53 2.53 10.37
N VAL A 97 -1.86 1.61 11.06
CA VAL A 97 -0.90 1.96 12.12
C VAL A 97 0.35 2.61 11.53
N TYR A 98 0.89 2.02 10.44
CA TYR A 98 2.07 2.50 9.74
C TYR A 98 1.76 2.88 8.29
N PRO A 99 0.92 3.89 8.04
CA PRO A 99 0.51 4.24 6.69
C PRO A 99 1.73 4.70 5.87
N HIS A 100 1.76 4.31 4.60
CA HIS A 100 2.88 4.56 3.71
C HIS A 100 3.20 6.06 3.47
N MET A 101 2.25 6.93 3.73
CA MET A 101 2.43 8.39 3.64
C MET A 101 2.87 9.03 4.97
N ARG A 102 3.17 8.25 5.99
CA ARG A 102 3.66 8.71 7.29
C ARG A 102 5.00 8.06 7.61
N PRO A 103 6.07 8.48 6.92
CA PRO A 103 7.40 7.89 7.12
C PRO A 103 7.96 8.07 8.54
N ASP A 104 7.46 9.08 9.26
CA ASP A 104 7.80 9.36 10.64
C ASP A 104 7.20 8.37 11.65
N LEU A 105 6.18 7.59 11.26
CA LEU A 105 5.57 6.58 12.13
C LEU A 105 6.28 5.23 12.10
N LYS A 106 7.21 5.03 11.18
CA LYS A 106 7.91 3.75 11.06
C LYS A 106 9.11 3.72 12.00
N PRO A 107 9.15 2.80 12.96
CA PRO A 107 10.33 2.63 13.80
C PRO A 107 11.53 2.19 12.96
N ASP A 108 12.73 2.58 13.39
CA ASP A 108 13.99 2.15 12.78
C ASP A 108 14.05 0.62 12.67
N GLY A 109 14.40 0.12 11.50
CA GLY A 109 14.45 -1.32 11.22
C GLY A 109 13.11 -1.99 10.96
N PHE A 110 12.00 -1.23 10.97
CA PHE A 110 10.69 -1.74 10.61
C PHE A 110 10.60 -1.92 9.09
N ALA A 111 10.66 -3.18 8.64
CA ALA A 111 10.45 -3.51 7.25
C ALA A 111 9.04 -4.11 7.07
N PRO A 112 8.11 -3.45 6.37
CA PRO A 112 6.80 -4.03 6.04
C PRO A 112 6.91 -5.43 5.40
N ALA A 113 7.98 -5.68 4.66
CA ALA A 113 8.31 -7.00 4.12
C ALA A 113 8.42 -8.12 5.17
N GLN A 114 8.86 -7.80 6.38
CA GLN A 114 8.91 -8.78 7.47
C GLN A 114 7.50 -9.12 7.97
N MET A 115 6.55 -8.20 7.83
CA MET A 115 5.15 -8.46 8.16
C MET A 115 4.42 -9.35 7.15
N PHE A 116 4.78 -9.27 5.86
CA PHE A 116 4.10 -10.03 4.82
C PHE A 116 4.75 -11.36 4.48
N GLY A 117 5.94 -11.63 4.99
CA GLY A 117 6.70 -12.81 4.56
C GLY A 117 7.19 -12.74 3.11
N PHE A 118 6.94 -11.64 2.39
CA PHE A 118 7.48 -11.41 1.07
C PHE A 118 8.97 -11.10 1.17
N HIS A 119 9.76 -11.73 0.30
CA HIS A 119 11.20 -11.61 0.22
C HIS A 119 11.64 -10.16 0.00
N GLY A 120 11.57 -9.38 1.05
CA GLY A 120 12.29 -8.12 1.12
C GLY A 120 11.92 -7.01 0.12
N GLN A 121 10.77 -7.06 -0.55
CA GLN A 121 10.43 -6.12 -1.62
C GLN A 121 9.86 -4.77 -1.14
N HIS A 122 9.39 -4.65 0.10
CA HIS A 122 8.70 -3.46 0.61
C HIS A 122 9.44 -2.74 1.74
N LYS A 123 10.74 -2.53 1.62
CA LYS A 123 11.41 -1.58 2.49
C LYS A 123 11.03 -0.16 2.10
N ASP A 124 10.87 0.68 3.10
CA ASP A 124 10.65 2.09 2.89
C ASP A 124 11.88 2.74 2.27
N ALA A 125 11.69 3.45 1.17
CA ALA A 125 12.76 4.18 0.51
C ALA A 125 13.48 5.13 1.46
N ILE A 126 12.76 5.73 2.41
CA ILE A 126 13.33 6.70 3.34
C ILE A 126 14.19 6.02 4.40
N ALA A 127 13.69 4.96 5.03
CA ALA A 127 14.42 4.27 6.10
C ALA A 127 15.74 3.64 5.62
N ASP A 128 15.78 3.24 4.36
CA ASP A 128 16.93 2.55 3.75
C ASP A 128 17.94 3.49 3.07
N LEU A 129 17.70 4.82 3.05
CA LEU A 129 18.68 5.77 2.52
C LEU A 129 19.85 5.91 3.48
N GLU A 130 21.08 5.80 2.95
CA GLU A 130 22.31 5.95 3.75
C GLU A 130 22.50 7.39 4.22
N ASP A 131 22.13 8.39 3.38
CA ASP A 131 22.23 9.80 3.70
C ASP A 131 21.17 10.24 4.72
N ALA A 132 21.61 10.52 5.94
CA ALA A 132 20.75 10.98 7.03
C ALA A 132 20.11 12.35 6.75
N GLY A 133 20.79 13.24 5.99
CA GLY A 133 20.24 14.54 5.59
C GLY A 133 19.07 14.37 4.63
N ALA A 134 19.26 13.54 3.60
CA ALA A 134 18.19 13.19 2.65
C ALA A 134 17.01 12.51 3.34
N ARG A 135 17.27 11.59 4.29
CA ARG A 135 16.20 10.98 5.09
C ARG A 135 15.37 12.02 5.84
N ALA A 136 16.04 12.93 6.56
CA ALA A 136 15.36 13.97 7.33
C ALA A 136 14.56 14.92 6.44
N GLU A 137 15.08 15.27 5.27
CA GLU A 137 14.39 16.06 4.27
C GLU A 137 13.12 15.36 3.78
N LEU A 138 13.24 14.10 3.37
CA LEU A 138 12.10 13.32 2.85
C LEU A 138 11.03 13.09 3.91
N VAL A 139 11.41 12.78 5.16
CA VAL A 139 10.46 12.67 6.28
C VAL A 139 9.65 13.95 6.44
N ARG A 140 10.29 15.11 6.40
CA ARG A 140 9.59 16.40 6.47
C ARG A 140 8.73 16.66 5.24
N ALA A 141 9.24 16.39 4.05
CA ALA A 141 8.56 16.65 2.80
C ALA A 141 7.30 15.79 2.62
N PHE A 142 7.37 14.50 2.99
CA PHE A 142 6.27 13.56 2.78
C PHE A 142 5.32 13.43 3.97
N ARG A 143 5.52 14.21 5.03
CA ARG A 143 4.52 14.32 6.09
C ARG A 143 3.29 15.06 5.53
N PRO A 144 2.07 14.50 5.64
CA PRO A 144 0.85 15.18 5.21
C PRO A 144 0.67 16.51 5.93
N ARG A 145 0.23 17.53 5.20
CA ARG A 145 -0.11 18.85 5.73
C ARG A 145 -1.63 18.98 5.83
N PRO A 146 -2.14 19.78 6.76
CA PRO A 146 -3.59 19.87 7.00
C PRO A 146 -4.45 20.25 5.79
N ASP A 147 -3.88 20.93 4.81
CA ASP A 147 -4.55 21.39 3.59
C ASP A 147 -4.09 20.70 2.30
N ASP A 148 -3.30 19.63 2.40
CA ASP A 148 -2.82 18.90 1.24
C ASP A 148 -3.98 18.34 0.40
N VAL A 149 -3.87 18.47 -0.91
CA VAL A 149 -4.63 17.71 -1.90
C VAL A 149 -3.77 16.55 -2.37
N ILE A 150 -4.20 15.34 -2.07
CA ILE A 150 -3.44 14.12 -2.32
C ILE A 150 -4.18 13.28 -3.37
N VAL A 151 -3.46 12.82 -4.39
CA VAL A 151 -3.94 11.79 -5.32
C VAL A 151 -3.17 10.51 -5.02
N ASP A 152 -3.87 9.50 -4.51
CA ASP A 152 -3.30 8.20 -4.12
C ASP A 152 -3.87 7.08 -5.00
N CYS A 153 -3.00 6.34 -5.66
CA CYS A 153 -3.34 5.37 -6.69
C CYS A 153 -2.86 3.98 -6.30
N GLY A 154 -3.79 3.01 -6.30
CA GLY A 154 -3.57 1.66 -5.81
C GLY A 154 -3.68 1.60 -4.28
N VAL A 155 -4.79 2.10 -3.75
CA VAL A 155 -5.02 2.26 -2.30
C VAL A 155 -5.49 1.00 -1.60
N PHE A 156 -5.84 -0.05 -2.37
CA PHE A 156 -6.32 -1.32 -1.83
C PHE A 156 -7.59 -1.14 -1.01
N LEU A 157 -7.58 -1.40 0.31
CA LEU A 157 -8.76 -1.36 1.19
C LEU A 157 -9.03 0.02 1.81
N GLY A 158 -8.20 1.02 1.52
CA GLY A 158 -8.37 2.37 2.04
C GLY A 158 -8.05 2.57 3.52
N PHE A 159 -7.30 1.68 4.14
CA PHE A 159 -6.92 1.81 5.57
C PHE A 159 -6.02 3.02 5.82
N GLY A 160 -5.11 3.29 4.88
CA GLY A 160 -4.26 4.48 4.92
C GLY A 160 -5.08 5.76 4.83
N GLU A 161 -6.06 5.79 3.94
CA GLU A 161 -6.95 6.90 3.67
C GLU A 161 -7.84 7.21 4.89
N VAL A 162 -8.43 6.16 5.52
CA VAL A 162 -9.18 6.32 6.77
C VAL A 162 -8.30 6.91 7.87
N ARG A 163 -7.06 6.45 7.99
CA ARG A 163 -6.13 6.96 9.01
C ARG A 163 -5.69 8.39 8.74
N LEU A 164 -5.34 8.70 7.49
CA LEU A 164 -4.80 10.01 7.10
C LEU A 164 -5.87 11.09 7.01
N SER A 165 -7.14 10.73 6.81
CA SER A 165 -8.23 11.68 6.69
C SER A 165 -8.31 12.69 7.85
N SER A 166 -8.00 12.23 9.08
CA SER A 166 -7.99 13.09 10.27
C SER A 166 -6.81 14.07 10.30
N GLU A 167 -5.77 13.85 9.50
CA GLU A 167 -4.60 14.73 9.38
C GLU A 167 -4.79 15.80 8.30
N LEU A 168 -5.89 15.72 7.53
CA LEU A 168 -6.23 16.61 6.42
C LEU A 168 -7.55 17.36 6.69
N PRO A 169 -7.70 18.10 7.80
CA PRO A 169 -8.97 18.75 8.14
C PRO A 169 -9.42 19.82 7.13
N HIS A 170 -8.51 20.34 6.31
CA HIS A 170 -8.75 21.33 5.26
C HIS A 170 -8.31 20.84 3.88
N GLY A 171 -7.79 19.62 3.82
CA GLY A 171 -7.33 18.97 2.60
C GLY A 171 -8.32 17.95 2.08
N HIS A 172 -7.93 17.26 1.01
CA HIS A 172 -8.74 16.20 0.39
C HIS A 172 -7.87 15.11 -0.22
N MET A 173 -8.34 13.86 -0.19
CA MET A 173 -7.70 12.76 -0.89
C MET A 173 -8.59 12.21 -2.01
N TYR A 174 -7.98 11.93 -3.16
CA TYR A 174 -8.57 11.20 -4.28
C TYR A 174 -7.92 9.82 -4.32
N ALA A 175 -8.66 8.82 -3.85
CA ALA A 175 -8.24 7.44 -3.67
C ALA A 175 -8.69 6.60 -4.86
N ILE A 176 -7.76 6.10 -5.68
CA ILE A 176 -8.07 5.39 -6.92
C ILE A 176 -7.71 3.92 -6.76
N GLU A 177 -8.68 3.04 -7.00
CA GLU A 177 -8.52 1.59 -6.92
C GLU A 177 -9.12 0.91 -8.16
N ALA A 178 -8.36 0.01 -8.76
CA ALA A 178 -8.73 -0.68 -9.99
C ALA A 178 -9.56 -1.93 -9.75
N ASP A 179 -9.23 -2.69 -8.71
CA ASP A 179 -9.93 -3.91 -8.37
C ASP A 179 -11.29 -3.60 -7.72
N LYS A 180 -12.34 -4.24 -8.25
CA LYS A 180 -13.71 -3.96 -7.81
C LYS A 180 -13.96 -4.36 -6.35
N ASP A 181 -13.44 -5.50 -5.93
CA ASP A 181 -13.65 -6.00 -4.57
C ASP A 181 -12.88 -5.14 -3.56
N CYS A 182 -11.66 -4.74 -3.91
CA CYS A 182 -10.88 -3.78 -3.12
C CYS A 182 -11.56 -2.42 -3.05
N TYR A 183 -12.10 -1.91 -4.18
CA TYR A 183 -12.84 -0.65 -4.22
C TYR A 183 -14.11 -0.69 -3.36
N ASP A 184 -14.86 -1.78 -3.38
CA ASP A 184 -16.08 -1.90 -2.57
C ASP A 184 -15.74 -1.87 -1.08
N LEU A 185 -14.66 -2.52 -0.67
CA LEU A 185 -14.16 -2.46 0.70
C LEU A 185 -13.61 -1.07 1.06
N LEU A 186 -12.90 -0.40 0.16
CA LEU A 186 -12.48 1.00 0.32
C LEU A 186 -13.70 1.89 0.58
N ALA A 187 -14.70 1.85 -0.30
CA ALA A 187 -15.92 2.65 -0.18
C ALA A 187 -16.67 2.37 1.14
N ARG A 188 -16.75 1.10 1.53
CA ARG A 188 -17.34 0.67 2.80
C ARG A 188 -16.58 1.21 4.01
N ASN A 189 -15.26 1.14 3.98
CA ASN A 189 -14.38 1.64 5.06
C ASN A 189 -14.51 3.16 5.23
N LEU A 190 -14.62 3.91 4.13
CA LEU A 190 -14.86 5.34 4.19
C LEU A 190 -16.25 5.65 4.77
N ALA A 191 -17.29 4.98 4.28
CA ALA A 191 -18.67 5.22 4.67
C ALA A 191 -18.94 4.89 6.14
N CYS A 192 -18.51 3.71 6.64
CA CYS A 192 -18.76 3.30 8.02
C CYS A 192 -18.05 4.20 9.04
N ASN A 193 -16.94 4.81 8.66
CA ASN A 193 -16.19 5.76 9.49
C ASN A 193 -16.58 7.24 9.22
N LYS A 194 -17.57 7.50 8.36
CA LYS A 194 -18.07 8.84 8.04
C LYS A 194 -16.97 9.77 7.51
N ILE A 195 -16.06 9.25 6.70
CA ILE A 195 -14.97 10.03 6.12
C ILE A 195 -15.52 10.86 4.95
N GLY A 196 -15.47 12.19 5.07
CA GLY A 196 -16.02 13.13 4.08
C GLY A 196 -14.98 13.81 3.19
N ASN A 197 -13.70 13.74 3.54
CA ASN A 197 -12.60 14.37 2.82
C ASN A 197 -11.74 13.36 2.02
N VAL A 198 -12.33 12.21 1.65
CA VAL A 198 -11.74 11.23 0.75
C VAL A 198 -12.77 10.88 -0.32
N THR A 199 -12.41 11.04 -1.60
CA THR A 199 -13.21 10.61 -2.74
C THR A 199 -12.62 9.34 -3.34
N ALA A 200 -13.37 8.25 -3.30
CA ALA A 200 -12.95 6.98 -3.91
C ALA A 200 -13.37 6.90 -5.38
N LEU A 201 -12.47 6.43 -6.24
CA LEU A 201 -12.70 6.22 -7.67
C LEU A 201 -12.40 4.77 -8.06
N HIS A 202 -13.39 4.08 -8.63
CA HIS A 202 -13.18 2.76 -9.25
C HIS A 202 -12.65 2.93 -10.67
N ARG A 203 -11.34 3.05 -10.81
CA ARG A 203 -10.61 3.22 -12.08
C ARG A 203 -9.23 2.58 -11.99
N ALA A 204 -8.70 2.18 -13.11
CA ALA A 204 -7.29 1.83 -13.26
C ALA A 204 -6.53 3.04 -13.79
N VAL A 205 -5.45 3.43 -13.14
CA VAL A 205 -4.64 4.56 -13.61
C VAL A 205 -3.78 4.11 -14.78
N TRP A 206 -3.85 4.88 -15.87
CA TRP A 206 -3.12 4.63 -17.11
C TRP A 206 -2.75 5.97 -17.80
N LYS A 207 -2.11 5.89 -18.96
CA LYS A 207 -1.74 7.11 -19.72
C LYS A 207 -2.92 7.81 -20.37
N GLU A 208 -4.05 7.11 -20.57
CA GLU A 208 -5.23 7.59 -21.28
C GLU A 208 -6.50 6.89 -20.77
N GLU A 209 -7.65 7.46 -21.10
CA GLU A 209 -8.94 6.85 -20.83
C GLU A 209 -9.23 5.71 -21.81
N GLY A 210 -9.93 4.70 -21.31
CA GLY A 210 -10.33 3.54 -22.09
C GLY A 210 -10.78 2.40 -21.21
N GLU A 211 -10.62 1.17 -21.70
CA GLU A 211 -10.87 -0.06 -20.95
C GLU A 211 -9.72 -1.04 -21.17
N MET A 212 -9.28 -1.67 -20.09
CA MET A 212 -8.21 -2.67 -20.10
C MET A 212 -8.58 -3.89 -19.28
N ASP A 213 -7.85 -4.97 -19.50
CA ASP A 213 -7.93 -6.16 -18.67
C ASP A 213 -6.98 -6.00 -17.48
N LEU A 214 -7.51 -6.13 -16.27
CA LEU A 214 -6.77 -6.19 -15.03
C LEU A 214 -6.48 -7.65 -14.71
N GLU A 215 -5.23 -8.04 -14.61
CA GLU A 215 -4.82 -9.37 -14.14
C GLU A 215 -5.16 -9.47 -12.64
N THR A 216 -6.03 -10.42 -12.28
CA THR A 216 -6.58 -10.58 -10.93
C THR A 216 -6.19 -11.93 -10.31
N GLY A 217 -6.54 -12.12 -9.04
CA GLY A 217 -6.19 -13.31 -8.26
C GLY A 217 -5.05 -13.08 -7.26
N PHE A 218 -4.45 -11.90 -7.25
CA PHE A 218 -3.34 -11.54 -6.35
C PHE A 218 -3.75 -10.51 -5.29
N ALA A 219 -5.03 -10.21 -5.16
CA ALA A 219 -5.57 -9.19 -4.27
C ALA A 219 -4.82 -7.84 -4.39
N GLN A 220 -3.95 -7.50 -3.43
CA GLN A 220 -3.18 -6.27 -3.43
C GLN A 220 -2.12 -6.15 -4.56
N ALA A 221 -1.86 -7.22 -5.32
CA ALA A 221 -0.87 -7.25 -6.41
C ALA A 221 -1.51 -7.40 -7.79
N ASN A 222 -2.83 -7.16 -7.92
CA ASN A 222 -3.49 -7.10 -9.21
C ASN A 222 -2.87 -6.01 -10.09
N THR A 223 -2.75 -6.24 -11.40
CA THR A 223 -1.99 -5.37 -12.29
C THR A 223 -2.59 -5.25 -13.69
N LEU A 224 -2.40 -4.11 -14.35
CA LEU A 224 -2.65 -3.93 -15.79
C LEU A 224 -1.50 -4.47 -16.65
N VAL A 225 -0.34 -4.75 -16.04
CA VAL A 225 0.89 -5.09 -16.75
C VAL A 225 1.15 -6.59 -16.64
N ARG A 226 0.64 -7.34 -17.60
CA ARG A 226 0.73 -8.80 -17.68
C ARG A 226 2.16 -9.35 -17.62
N GLU A 227 3.14 -8.55 -18.00
CA GLU A 227 4.55 -8.90 -17.92
C GLU A 227 5.04 -8.97 -16.45
N VAL A 228 4.49 -8.14 -15.56
CA VAL A 228 4.84 -8.10 -14.14
C VAL A 228 4.23 -9.28 -13.39
N TYR A 229 2.93 -9.48 -13.57
CA TYR A 229 2.20 -10.63 -13.04
C TYR A 229 1.16 -11.08 -14.04
N ARG A 230 1.03 -12.40 -14.20
CA ARG A 230 -0.01 -13.02 -14.98
C ARG A 230 -1.01 -13.67 -14.04
N GLY A 231 -2.20 -13.08 -13.93
CA GLY A 231 -3.28 -13.57 -13.11
C GLY A 231 -3.87 -14.89 -13.60
N GLU A 232 -4.57 -15.58 -12.71
CA GLU A 232 -5.38 -16.74 -13.06
C GLU A 232 -6.65 -16.32 -13.81
N THR A 233 -7.11 -15.11 -13.52
CA THR A 233 -8.31 -14.50 -14.11
C THR A 233 -8.03 -13.04 -14.48
N THR A 234 -8.92 -12.47 -15.31
CA THR A 234 -8.89 -11.06 -15.68
C THR A 234 -10.24 -10.43 -15.42
N ALA A 235 -10.24 -9.14 -15.06
CA ALA A 235 -11.43 -8.32 -14.95
C ALA A 235 -11.34 -7.11 -15.86
N ARG A 236 -12.43 -6.75 -16.54
CA ARG A 236 -12.48 -5.54 -17.37
C ARG A 236 -12.60 -4.32 -16.48
N VAL A 237 -11.71 -3.33 -16.64
CA VAL A 237 -11.70 -2.10 -15.84
C VAL A 237 -11.57 -0.88 -16.75
N ARG A 238 -12.24 0.21 -16.37
CA ARG A 238 -12.07 1.51 -17.03
C ARG A 238 -10.79 2.18 -16.56
N THR A 239 -10.02 2.70 -17.51
CA THR A 239 -8.81 3.47 -17.23
C THR A 239 -9.08 4.96 -17.09
N ILE A 240 -8.18 5.67 -16.42
CA ILE A 240 -8.19 7.13 -16.29
C ILE A 240 -6.75 7.67 -16.33
N ALA A 241 -6.53 8.76 -17.05
CA ALA A 241 -5.31 9.53 -16.93
C ALA A 241 -5.38 10.44 -15.71
N LEU A 242 -4.27 10.67 -15.04
CA LEU A 242 -4.23 11.50 -13.83
C LEU A 242 -4.58 12.96 -14.12
N ASP A 243 -4.20 13.49 -15.29
CA ASP A 243 -4.60 14.84 -15.72
C ASP A 243 -6.12 14.96 -15.88
N HIS A 244 -6.80 13.86 -16.25
CA HIS A 244 -8.26 13.84 -16.32
C HIS A 244 -8.90 13.86 -14.91
N VAL A 245 -8.28 13.26 -13.90
CA VAL A 245 -8.74 13.38 -12.49
C VAL A 245 -8.75 14.86 -12.09
N VAL A 246 -7.69 15.60 -12.41
CA VAL A 246 -7.62 17.05 -12.15
C VAL A 246 -8.76 17.80 -12.82
N GLN A 247 -9.04 17.49 -14.09
CA GLN A 247 -10.12 18.14 -14.87
C GLN A 247 -11.50 17.76 -14.31
N GLN A 248 -11.74 16.49 -14.05
CA GLN A 248 -13.03 15.96 -13.56
C GLN A 248 -13.44 16.61 -12.24
N PHE A 249 -12.50 16.85 -11.34
CA PHE A 249 -12.76 17.41 -10.01
C PHE A 249 -12.42 18.89 -9.89
N GLY A 250 -11.97 19.54 -10.98
CA GLY A 250 -11.62 20.97 -10.99
C GLY A 250 -10.52 21.32 -10.00
N LEU A 251 -9.49 20.46 -9.88
CA LEU A 251 -8.45 20.66 -8.87
C LEU A 251 -7.59 21.88 -9.20
N SER A 252 -7.44 22.78 -8.23
CA SER A 252 -6.55 23.94 -8.34
C SER A 252 -5.12 23.67 -7.88
N LYS A 253 -4.89 22.55 -7.16
CA LYS A 253 -3.58 22.07 -6.72
C LYS A 253 -3.58 20.55 -6.58
N VAL A 254 -2.40 19.96 -6.65
CA VAL A 254 -2.08 18.61 -6.20
C VAL A 254 -0.77 18.73 -5.43
N ASP A 255 -0.78 18.44 -4.14
CA ASP A 255 0.38 18.61 -3.27
C ASP A 255 1.20 17.32 -3.13
N MET A 256 0.55 16.16 -3.27
CA MET A 256 1.19 14.85 -3.21
C MET A 256 0.55 13.89 -4.21
N LEU A 257 1.40 13.14 -4.91
CA LEU A 257 1.03 12.05 -5.80
C LEU A 257 1.67 10.75 -5.31
N SER A 258 0.87 9.72 -5.07
CA SER A 258 1.35 8.40 -4.65
C SER A 258 0.88 7.35 -5.64
N LEU A 259 1.80 6.54 -6.15
CA LEU A 259 1.55 5.51 -7.16
C LEU A 259 2.05 4.15 -6.65
N THR A 260 1.13 3.22 -6.46
CA THR A 260 1.42 1.81 -6.16
C THR A 260 0.59 0.94 -7.11
N LEU A 261 1.00 0.92 -8.38
CA LEU A 261 0.21 0.42 -9.50
C LEU A 261 0.70 -0.93 -10.04
N ASN A 262 1.60 -1.57 -9.29
CA ASN A 262 2.10 -2.91 -9.59
C ASN A 262 2.63 -3.06 -11.03
N GLY A 263 3.37 -2.05 -11.50
CA GLY A 263 4.02 -2.06 -12.80
C GLY A 263 3.53 -1.03 -13.81
N ALA A 264 2.43 -0.32 -13.54
CA ALA A 264 1.85 0.68 -14.43
C ALA A 264 2.30 2.13 -14.13
N GLU A 265 3.32 2.31 -13.29
CA GLU A 265 3.79 3.62 -12.86
C GLU A 265 4.32 4.47 -14.00
N VAL A 266 4.90 3.86 -15.04
CA VAL A 266 5.42 4.58 -16.23
C VAL A 266 4.27 5.22 -17.00
N GLU A 267 3.23 4.45 -17.30
CA GLU A 267 2.05 4.93 -18.01
C GLU A 267 1.26 5.94 -17.17
N ALA A 268 1.21 5.76 -15.85
CA ALA A 268 0.59 6.72 -14.95
C ALA A 268 1.26 8.10 -15.03
N LEU A 269 2.61 8.16 -15.05
CA LEU A 269 3.34 9.41 -15.22
C LEU A 269 3.13 10.03 -16.61
N GLN A 270 3.01 9.22 -17.66
CA GLN A 270 2.66 9.71 -19.01
C GLN A 270 1.27 10.38 -19.05
N GLY A 271 0.33 9.92 -18.21
CA GLY A 271 -1.01 10.51 -18.06
C GLY A 271 -1.09 11.63 -17.01
N ALA A 272 0.05 12.11 -16.49
CA ALA A 272 0.15 13.12 -15.43
C ALA A 272 0.96 14.35 -15.82
N ARG A 273 1.09 14.65 -17.10
CA ARG A 273 1.98 15.72 -17.61
C ARG A 273 1.64 17.11 -17.06
N ASP A 274 0.36 17.44 -17.01
CA ASP A 274 -0.11 18.73 -16.47
C ASP A 274 0.13 18.77 -14.95
N ILE A 275 -0.09 17.67 -14.24
CA ILE A 275 0.22 17.55 -12.80
C ILE A 275 1.69 17.80 -12.58
N LEU A 276 2.58 17.16 -13.34
CA LEU A 276 4.02 17.24 -13.17
C LEU A 276 4.58 18.63 -13.49
N THR A 277 4.02 19.31 -14.47
CA THR A 277 4.50 20.64 -14.92
C THR A 277 3.88 21.78 -14.12
N ARG A 278 2.58 21.73 -13.87
CA ARG A 278 1.81 22.83 -13.29
C ARG A 278 1.78 22.80 -11.76
N PHE A 279 1.47 21.64 -11.18
CA PHE A 279 1.30 21.53 -9.73
C PHE A 279 2.57 21.09 -9.01
N ARG A 280 3.43 20.32 -9.69
CA ARG A 280 4.73 19.88 -9.16
C ARG A 280 4.60 19.25 -7.76
N PRO A 281 3.76 18.20 -7.59
CA PRO A 281 3.56 17.56 -6.30
C PRO A 281 4.82 16.86 -5.79
N ARG A 282 4.89 16.60 -4.50
CA ARG A 282 5.79 15.57 -3.96
C ARG A 282 5.32 14.21 -4.47
N ILE A 283 6.22 13.38 -5.01
CA ILE A 283 5.85 12.12 -5.65
C ILE A 283 6.48 10.95 -4.92
N ARG A 284 5.69 9.94 -4.63
CA ARG A 284 6.11 8.63 -4.17
C ARG A 284 5.59 7.57 -5.13
N LEU A 285 6.45 6.64 -5.56
CA LEU A 285 5.99 5.54 -6.40
C LEU A 285 6.75 4.24 -6.15
N ALA A 286 6.08 3.12 -6.49
CA ALA A 286 6.62 1.78 -6.48
C ALA A 286 7.46 1.55 -7.74
N GLY A 287 8.78 1.46 -7.61
CA GLY A 287 9.67 1.28 -8.76
C GLY A 287 10.41 -0.06 -8.79
N TRP A 288 10.06 -1.00 -7.92
CA TRP A 288 10.76 -2.29 -7.77
C TRP A 288 10.37 -3.37 -8.78
N TYR A 289 9.24 -3.22 -9.47
CA TYR A 289 8.85 -4.16 -10.51
C TYR A 289 9.80 -4.08 -11.71
N ALA A 290 10.03 -5.22 -12.36
CA ALA A 290 10.85 -5.27 -13.56
C ALA A 290 9.97 -5.40 -14.81
N ARG A 291 10.28 -4.61 -15.83
CA ARG A 291 9.69 -4.69 -17.17
C ARG A 291 10.84 -4.67 -18.18
N GLU A 292 10.77 -5.50 -19.21
CA GLU A 292 11.83 -5.63 -20.23
C GLU A 292 13.23 -5.83 -19.61
N GLY A 293 13.29 -6.60 -18.51
CA GLY A 293 14.52 -6.90 -17.77
C GLY A 293 15.11 -5.72 -16.99
N ARG A 294 14.40 -4.59 -16.88
CA ARG A 294 14.84 -3.39 -16.14
C ARG A 294 13.85 -3.02 -15.04
N PRO A 295 14.30 -2.62 -13.85
CA PRO A 295 13.42 -2.12 -12.82
C PRO A 295 12.77 -0.80 -13.24
N ILE A 296 11.48 -0.63 -12.94
CA ILE A 296 10.67 0.54 -13.32
C ILE A 296 11.27 1.86 -12.83
N TRP A 297 11.95 1.86 -11.67
CA TRP A 297 12.57 3.06 -11.15
C TRP A 297 13.59 3.71 -12.11
N GLN A 298 14.22 2.94 -13.00
CA GLN A 298 15.19 3.50 -13.96
C GLN A 298 14.48 4.40 -14.99
N TRP A 299 13.28 4.04 -15.40
CA TRP A 299 12.50 4.82 -16.36
C TRP A 299 11.81 5.99 -15.69
N THR A 300 11.13 5.75 -14.57
CA THR A 300 10.43 6.79 -13.81
C THR A 300 11.37 7.84 -13.25
N LYS A 301 12.61 7.47 -12.86
CA LYS A 301 13.65 8.42 -12.43
C LYS A 301 14.01 9.38 -13.57
N ALA A 302 14.36 8.84 -14.75
CA ALA A 302 14.75 9.64 -15.90
C ALA A 302 13.60 10.57 -16.35
N ASP A 303 12.36 10.07 -16.35
CA ASP A 303 11.18 10.85 -16.70
C ASP A 303 10.98 12.01 -15.70
N LEU A 304 10.97 11.75 -14.40
CA LEU A 304 10.80 12.77 -13.36
C LEU A 304 11.94 13.81 -13.37
N GLU A 305 13.19 13.39 -13.58
CA GLU A 305 14.33 14.30 -13.70
C GLU A 305 14.18 15.23 -14.92
N SER A 306 13.55 14.77 -16.01
CA SER A 306 13.26 15.61 -17.19
C SER A 306 12.28 16.75 -16.90
N TYR A 307 11.39 16.57 -15.89
CA TYR A 307 10.52 17.62 -15.36
C TYR A 307 11.17 18.47 -14.26
N GLY A 308 12.48 18.29 -13.99
CA GLY A 308 13.23 19.05 -13.00
C GLY A 308 13.01 18.63 -11.55
N TYR A 309 12.58 17.37 -11.32
CA TYR A 309 12.50 16.81 -9.96
C TYR A 309 13.87 16.34 -9.46
N ARG A 310 14.10 16.48 -8.17
CA ARG A 310 15.17 15.75 -7.47
C ARG A 310 14.64 14.38 -7.08
N VAL A 311 15.26 13.33 -7.60
CA VAL A 311 14.77 11.96 -7.44
C VAL A 311 15.67 11.15 -6.52
N PHE A 312 15.08 10.54 -5.52
CA PHE A 312 15.70 9.64 -4.57
C PHE A 312 15.18 8.22 -4.80
N VAL A 313 16.11 7.28 -4.94
CA VAL A 313 15.76 5.86 -5.14
C VAL A 313 16.32 5.08 -3.97
N GLY A 314 15.43 4.44 -3.23
CA GLY A 314 15.83 3.54 -2.15
C GLY A 314 16.44 2.24 -2.69
N PRO A 315 17.18 1.49 -1.85
CA PRO A 315 17.93 0.29 -2.25
C PRO A 315 17.08 -0.81 -2.92
N ARG A 316 15.78 -0.72 -2.79
CA ARG A 316 14.82 -1.68 -3.37
C ARG A 316 13.97 -1.11 -4.49
N GLY A 317 14.31 0.06 -4.98
CA GLY A 317 13.63 0.67 -6.11
C GLY A 317 12.38 1.49 -5.77
N ASN A 318 12.09 1.76 -4.48
CA ASN A 318 11.11 2.80 -4.15
C ASN A 318 11.63 4.15 -4.64
N VAL A 319 10.78 4.94 -5.27
CA VAL A 319 11.13 6.26 -5.78
C VAL A 319 10.39 7.32 -5.00
N MET A 320 11.14 8.35 -4.59
CA MET A 320 10.60 9.58 -4.01
C MET A 320 11.18 10.76 -4.78
N ALA A 321 10.31 11.71 -5.15
CA ALA A 321 10.74 12.88 -5.91
C ALA A 321 10.19 14.16 -5.31
N LEU A 322 11.04 15.17 -5.25
CA LEU A 322 10.74 16.52 -4.79
C LEU A 322 10.86 17.50 -5.95
N PRO A 323 9.93 18.46 -6.07
CA PRO A 323 9.94 19.46 -7.15
C PRO A 323 11.14 20.40 -7.14
#